data_413702497484c461b411c449309d7496
#
_entry.id   413702497484c461b411c449309d7496
#
_cell.length_a   1.000
_cell.length_b   1.000
_cell.length_c   1.000
_cell.angle_alpha   90.00
_cell.angle_beta   90.00
_cell.angle_gamma   90.00
#
_symmetry.space_group_name_H-M   'P 1'
#
loop_
_entity.id
_entity.type
_entity.pdbx_description
1 polymer ?
#
loop_
_entity_poly.entity_id
_entity_poly.type
_entity_poly.pdbx_seq_one_letter_code
_entity_poly.pdbx_strand_id
1 'polypeptide(L)'
;MTAIALTIAGSDSSGGAGIQADLKTFSALGVYGASAITALTAQNTQGVEAVLVVPPDFVARQIRVVARDLNIAAVKIGMLATSEIIEAVAEALETLPGVPVVLDPVMVAASGDVLLDEDAIETLRAVLVPRATLITPNLPEAAKLLGGDQAKDDREMLAQASALRLSLIHI
;
A
#
# COMPACT_ATOMS: atom_id res chain seq x y z
N MET A 1 15.04 3.40 21.96
CA MET A 1 15.02 4.12 20.66
C MET A 1 13.59 4.12 20.13
N THR A 2 13.13 5.22 19.55
CA THR A 2 11.79 5.30 18.92
C THR A 2 11.78 4.43 17.68
N ALA A 3 10.75 3.60 17.51
CA ALA A 3 10.56 2.82 16.28
C ALA A 3 10.33 3.77 15.09
N ILE A 4 10.81 3.40 13.92
CA ILE A 4 10.67 4.17 12.68
C ILE A 4 9.84 3.36 11.69
N ALA A 5 8.75 3.94 11.17
CA ALA A 5 7.95 3.31 10.13
C ALA A 5 8.01 4.15 8.84
N LEU A 6 8.07 3.46 7.71
CA LEU A 6 8.00 4.07 6.38
C LEU A 6 6.63 3.81 5.77
N THR A 7 5.89 4.87 5.40
CA THR A 7 4.72 4.71 4.53
C THR A 7 5.10 4.97 3.07
N ILE A 8 4.61 4.13 2.16
CA ILE A 8 4.76 4.24 0.71
C ILE A 8 3.35 4.30 0.14
N ALA A 9 2.87 5.50 -0.17
CA ALA A 9 1.47 5.70 -0.60
C ALA A 9 1.27 7.05 -1.31
N GLY A 10 0.09 7.23 -1.87
CA GLY A 10 -0.36 8.52 -2.35
C GLY A 10 -0.59 9.53 -1.22
N SER A 11 -0.54 10.80 -1.54
CA SER A 11 -0.89 11.87 -0.62
C SER A 11 -2.38 12.23 -0.75
N ASP A 12 -3.04 12.55 0.35
CA ASP A 12 -4.40 13.10 0.40
C ASP A 12 -4.33 14.56 0.91
N SER A 13 -4.67 15.52 0.04
CA SER A 13 -4.63 16.95 0.39
C SER A 13 -5.58 17.31 1.53
N SER A 14 -6.68 16.56 1.75
CA SER A 14 -7.59 16.75 2.87
C SER A 14 -7.07 16.17 4.19
N GLY A 15 -6.08 15.28 4.11
CA GLY A 15 -5.39 14.70 5.25
C GLY A 15 -6.14 13.57 5.97
N GLY A 16 -7.20 13.02 5.38
CA GLY A 16 -8.01 11.93 5.95
C GLY A 16 -7.56 10.53 5.54
N ALA A 17 -6.75 10.42 4.48
CA ALA A 17 -6.24 9.17 3.94
C ALA A 17 -4.75 9.30 3.57
N GLY A 18 -4.22 8.32 2.82
CA GLY A 18 -2.86 8.32 2.29
C GLY A 18 -1.78 8.52 3.34
N ILE A 19 -0.64 9.06 2.91
CA ILE A 19 0.50 9.28 3.82
C ILE A 19 0.14 10.17 5.00
N GLN A 20 -0.80 11.10 4.85
CA GLN A 20 -1.19 12.02 5.93
C GLN A 20 -1.88 11.27 7.07
N ALA A 21 -2.78 10.34 6.78
CA ALA A 21 -3.41 9.49 7.78
C ALA A 21 -2.38 8.57 8.44
N ASP A 22 -1.49 7.97 7.64
CA ASP A 22 -0.44 7.08 8.13
C ASP A 22 0.50 7.82 9.10
N LEU A 23 1.03 8.99 8.72
CA LEU A 23 1.94 9.78 9.54
C LEU A 23 1.29 10.28 10.84
N LYS A 24 0.01 10.68 10.79
CA LYS A 24 -0.77 11.03 11.98
C LYS A 24 -0.90 9.83 12.92
N THR A 25 -1.19 8.66 12.38
CA THR A 25 -1.33 7.42 13.14
C THR A 25 0.00 7.02 13.78
N PHE A 26 1.10 7.04 13.01
CA PHE A 26 2.43 6.76 13.52
C PHE A 26 2.78 7.72 14.68
N SER A 27 2.56 9.01 14.48
CA SER A 27 2.81 10.01 15.52
C SER A 27 1.97 9.79 16.78
N ALA A 28 0.68 9.48 16.63
CA ALA A 28 -0.21 9.20 17.76
C ALA A 28 0.21 7.96 18.56
N LEU A 29 0.88 7.01 17.92
CA LEU A 29 1.41 5.79 18.54
C LEU A 29 2.87 5.95 19.03
N GLY A 30 3.44 7.14 18.96
CA GLY A 30 4.83 7.39 19.38
C GLY A 30 5.88 6.82 18.43
N VAL A 31 5.52 6.56 17.17
CA VAL A 31 6.39 6.07 16.11
C VAL A 31 6.87 7.24 15.24
N TYR A 32 8.15 7.28 14.90
CA TYR A 32 8.67 8.23 13.92
C TYR A 32 8.23 7.79 12.51
N GLY A 33 7.49 8.64 11.80
CA GLY A 33 6.98 8.36 10.45
C GLY A 33 7.86 8.97 9.37
N ALA A 34 8.36 8.16 8.46
CA ALA A 34 8.94 8.57 7.19
C ALA A 34 7.96 8.27 6.05
N SER A 35 8.10 8.91 4.88
CA SER A 35 7.21 8.68 3.74
C SER A 35 7.94 8.67 2.41
N ALA A 36 7.46 7.83 1.47
CA ALA A 36 7.72 7.88 0.04
C ALA A 36 6.38 8.07 -0.69
N ILE A 37 6.26 9.11 -1.50
CA ILE A 37 5.02 9.50 -2.14
C ILE A 37 4.94 8.88 -3.52
N THR A 38 3.85 8.14 -3.80
CA THR A 38 3.59 7.48 -5.09
C THR A 38 2.76 8.33 -6.04
N ALA A 39 1.87 9.15 -5.49
CA ALA A 39 1.05 10.09 -6.24
C ALA A 39 0.65 11.28 -5.37
N LEU A 40 0.43 12.42 -5.98
CA LEU A 40 -0.24 13.57 -5.35
C LEU A 40 -1.70 13.59 -5.80
N THR A 41 -2.63 13.82 -4.89
CA THR A 41 -4.04 14.00 -5.24
C THR A 41 -4.52 15.41 -4.94
N ALA A 42 -5.36 15.94 -5.82
CA ALA A 42 -6.26 17.03 -5.49
C ALA A 42 -7.55 16.39 -4.97
N GLN A 43 -7.64 16.27 -3.66
CA GLN A 43 -8.66 15.47 -2.97
C GLN A 43 -9.24 16.20 -1.78
N ASN A 44 -10.52 15.99 -1.54
CA ASN A 44 -11.24 16.41 -0.34
C ASN A 44 -12.11 15.27 0.21
N THR A 45 -12.96 15.55 1.21
CA THR A 45 -13.82 14.55 1.84
C THR A 45 -14.97 14.05 0.96
N GLN A 46 -15.16 14.64 -0.22
CA GLN A 46 -16.23 14.29 -1.17
C GLN A 46 -15.73 13.47 -2.35
N GLY A 47 -14.44 13.56 -2.72
CA GLY A 47 -13.89 12.84 -3.86
C GLY A 47 -12.48 13.24 -4.23
N VAL A 48 -11.98 12.59 -5.28
CA VAL A 48 -10.67 12.83 -5.92
C VAL A 48 -10.90 13.56 -7.22
N GLU A 49 -10.45 14.81 -7.30
CA GLU A 49 -10.60 15.65 -8.51
C GLU A 49 -9.49 15.40 -9.54
N ALA A 50 -8.25 15.16 -9.06
CA ALA A 50 -7.11 14.89 -9.91
C ALA A 50 -6.04 14.06 -9.20
N VAL A 51 -5.29 13.28 -9.99
CA VAL A 51 -4.15 12.49 -9.54
C VAL A 51 -2.93 12.83 -10.40
N LEU A 52 -1.82 13.19 -9.75
CA LEU A 52 -0.52 13.35 -10.38
C LEU A 52 0.39 12.19 -9.92
N VAL A 53 0.61 11.24 -10.79
CA VAL A 53 1.46 10.08 -10.52
C VAL A 53 2.93 10.51 -10.46
N VAL A 54 3.66 10.08 -9.44
CA VAL A 54 5.09 10.33 -9.31
C VAL A 54 5.85 9.32 -10.19
N PRO A 55 6.90 9.75 -10.93
CA PRO A 55 7.70 8.83 -11.75
C PRO A 55 8.24 7.64 -10.93
N PRO A 56 8.14 6.39 -11.42
CA PRO A 56 8.51 5.18 -10.67
C PRO A 56 9.95 5.19 -10.16
N ASP A 57 10.91 5.67 -10.97
CA ASP A 57 12.31 5.82 -10.58
C ASP A 57 12.50 6.80 -9.42
N PHE A 58 11.67 7.84 -9.34
CA PHE A 58 11.70 8.80 -8.25
C PHE A 58 11.07 8.22 -6.97
N VAL A 59 10.01 7.40 -7.09
CA VAL A 59 9.44 6.67 -5.95
C VAL A 59 10.50 5.74 -5.34
N ALA A 60 11.16 4.93 -6.15
CA ALA A 60 12.24 4.05 -5.70
C ALA A 60 13.41 4.83 -5.08
N ARG A 61 13.73 6.01 -5.62
CA ARG A 61 14.77 6.89 -5.08
C ARG A 61 14.41 7.40 -3.69
N GLN A 62 13.16 7.81 -3.45
CA GLN A 62 12.69 8.24 -2.12
C GLN A 62 12.91 7.12 -1.09
N ILE A 63 12.49 5.89 -1.41
CA ILE A 63 12.63 4.72 -0.53
C ILE A 63 14.12 4.48 -0.21
N ARG A 64 14.97 4.41 -1.23
CA ARG A 64 16.41 4.13 -1.07
C ARG A 64 17.15 5.22 -0.28
N VAL A 65 16.75 6.48 -0.42
CA VAL A 65 17.38 7.59 0.33
C VAL A 65 17.01 7.48 1.82
N VAL A 66 15.77 7.24 2.12
CA VAL A 66 15.29 7.04 3.50
C VAL A 66 15.91 5.80 4.14
N ALA A 67 15.94 4.67 3.42
CA ALA A 67 16.51 3.40 3.90
C ALA A 67 18.00 3.46 4.20
N ARG A 68 18.74 4.36 3.54
CA ARG A 68 20.19 4.54 3.80
C ARG A 68 20.51 5.29 5.09
N ASP A 69 19.58 6.10 5.58
CA ASP A 69 19.76 6.97 6.74
C ASP A 69 19.02 6.45 7.98
N LEU A 70 17.78 5.95 7.79
CA LEU A 70 16.90 5.57 8.88
C LEU A 70 16.85 4.05 9.06
N ASN A 71 16.92 3.59 10.32
CA ASN A 71 16.71 2.18 10.67
C ASN A 71 15.21 1.87 10.68
N ILE A 72 14.64 1.56 9.52
CA ILE A 72 13.21 1.28 9.34
C ILE A 72 12.85 -0.03 10.04
N ALA A 73 11.88 0.04 10.95
CA ALA A 73 11.38 -1.11 11.70
C ALA A 73 10.15 -1.78 11.04
N ALA A 74 9.39 -1.03 10.24
CA ALA A 74 8.24 -1.56 9.48
C ALA A 74 7.95 -0.67 8.27
N VAL A 75 7.36 -1.27 7.22
CA VAL A 75 6.87 -0.57 6.04
C VAL A 75 5.36 -0.75 5.95
N LYS A 76 4.62 0.33 5.68
CA LYS A 76 3.21 0.28 5.24
C LYS A 76 3.14 0.70 3.78
N ILE A 77 2.47 -0.07 2.96
CA ILE A 77 2.20 0.25 1.56
C ILE A 77 0.70 0.53 1.41
N GLY A 78 0.35 1.63 0.74
CA GLY A 78 -1.02 1.96 0.39
C GLY A 78 -1.19 2.08 -1.13
N MET A 79 -1.86 3.15 -1.60
CA MET A 79 -2.09 3.39 -3.03
C MET A 79 -0.78 3.50 -3.83
N LEU A 80 -0.68 2.74 -4.92
CA LEU A 80 0.51 2.70 -5.80
C LEU A 80 0.26 3.22 -7.21
N ALA A 81 -1.01 3.31 -7.63
CA ALA A 81 -1.50 3.81 -8.92
C ALA A 81 -1.22 2.90 -10.14
N THR A 82 0.02 2.55 -10.45
CA THR A 82 0.40 1.83 -11.69
C THR A 82 1.28 0.62 -11.45
N SER A 83 1.35 -0.29 -12.44
CA SER A 83 2.21 -1.47 -12.42
C SER A 83 3.69 -1.12 -12.28
N GLU A 84 4.15 -0.07 -12.96
CA GLU A 84 5.55 0.37 -12.92
C GLU A 84 5.95 0.87 -11.53
N ILE A 85 5.04 1.53 -10.81
CA ILE A 85 5.30 1.92 -9.42
C ILE A 85 5.36 0.69 -8.51
N ILE A 86 4.47 -0.29 -8.71
CA ILE A 86 4.49 -1.55 -7.96
C ILE A 86 5.84 -2.24 -8.09
N GLU A 87 6.34 -2.38 -9.33
CA GLU A 87 7.64 -2.99 -9.63
C GLU A 87 8.80 -2.19 -9.01
N ALA A 88 8.78 -0.87 -9.17
CA ALA A 88 9.80 0.02 -8.61
C ALA A 88 9.84 -0.02 -7.07
N VAL A 89 8.68 -0.12 -6.41
CA VAL A 89 8.57 -0.29 -4.95
C VAL A 89 9.13 -1.66 -4.55
N ALA A 90 8.74 -2.73 -5.25
CA ALA A 90 9.23 -4.09 -4.94
C ALA A 90 10.75 -4.19 -5.05
N GLU A 91 11.35 -3.60 -6.10
CA GLU A 91 12.80 -3.53 -6.24
C GLU A 91 13.43 -2.70 -5.11
N ALA A 92 12.84 -1.55 -4.76
CA ALA A 92 13.39 -0.71 -3.70
C ALA A 92 13.32 -1.37 -2.31
N LEU A 93 12.31 -2.22 -2.04
CA LEU A 93 12.19 -2.99 -0.80
C LEU A 93 13.35 -3.98 -0.58
N GLU A 94 14.10 -4.36 -1.62
CA GLU A 94 15.30 -5.18 -1.48
C GLU A 94 16.40 -4.48 -0.66
N THR A 95 16.33 -3.16 -0.52
CA THR A 95 17.22 -2.40 0.38
C THR A 95 16.83 -2.49 1.85
N LEU A 96 15.69 -3.13 2.17
CA LEU A 96 15.13 -3.29 3.51
C LEU A 96 14.89 -4.79 3.85
N PRO A 97 15.94 -5.63 3.80
CA PRO A 97 15.78 -7.07 4.01
C PRO A 97 15.28 -7.38 5.42
N GLY A 98 14.26 -8.25 5.52
CA GLY A 98 13.70 -8.70 6.79
C GLY A 98 12.80 -7.68 7.50
N VAL A 99 12.59 -6.50 6.93
CA VAL A 99 11.65 -5.51 7.47
C VAL A 99 10.21 -5.96 7.17
N PRO A 100 9.32 -6.06 8.18
CA PRO A 100 7.93 -6.45 7.95
C PRO A 100 7.19 -5.41 7.10
N VAL A 101 6.39 -5.91 6.15
CA VAL A 101 5.61 -5.12 5.21
C VAL A 101 4.12 -5.34 5.46
N VAL A 102 3.38 -4.26 5.73
CA VAL A 102 1.92 -4.23 5.75
C VAL A 102 1.44 -3.65 4.42
N LEU A 103 0.75 -4.45 3.62
CA LEU A 103 0.20 -4.05 2.33
C LEU A 103 -1.31 -3.82 2.45
N ASP A 104 -1.71 -2.59 2.26
CA ASP A 104 -3.09 -2.16 2.08
C ASP A 104 -3.35 -2.01 0.57
N PRO A 105 -4.04 -2.97 -0.08
CA PRO A 105 -4.15 -3.04 -1.52
C PRO A 105 -5.21 -2.09 -2.06
N VAL A 106 -5.02 -0.79 -1.83
CA VAL A 106 -5.97 0.25 -2.19
C VAL A 106 -6.23 0.26 -3.70
N MET A 107 -7.45 -0.06 -4.11
CA MET A 107 -7.88 -0.12 -5.51
C MET A 107 -8.89 0.96 -5.87
N VAL A 108 -9.70 1.38 -4.90
CA VAL A 108 -10.78 2.35 -5.09
C VAL A 108 -10.84 3.26 -3.87
N ALA A 109 -11.00 4.56 -4.09
CA ALA A 109 -11.22 5.53 -3.01
C ALA A 109 -12.59 5.29 -2.33
N ALA A 110 -12.75 5.81 -1.12
CA ALA A 110 -14.04 5.77 -0.42
C ALA A 110 -15.18 6.49 -1.19
N SER A 111 -14.83 7.44 -2.05
CA SER A 111 -15.73 8.12 -2.99
C SER A 111 -16.17 7.28 -4.20
N GLY A 112 -15.51 6.13 -4.45
CA GLY A 112 -15.73 5.27 -5.61
C GLY A 112 -14.78 5.52 -6.79
N ASP A 113 -13.86 6.48 -6.66
CA ASP A 113 -12.88 6.75 -7.71
C ASP A 113 -11.85 5.61 -7.81
N VAL A 114 -11.57 5.16 -9.05
CA VAL A 114 -10.56 4.11 -9.31
C VAL A 114 -9.18 4.68 -9.08
N LEU A 115 -8.38 4.04 -8.24
CA LEU A 115 -7.04 4.47 -7.84
C LEU A 115 -5.94 3.50 -8.30
N LEU A 116 -6.30 2.33 -8.80
CA LEU A 116 -5.38 1.33 -9.32
C LEU A 116 -5.93 0.78 -10.64
N ASP A 117 -5.11 0.78 -11.68
CA ASP A 117 -5.45 0.22 -12.98
C ASP A 117 -5.66 -1.31 -12.90
N GLU A 118 -6.51 -1.89 -13.76
CA GLU A 118 -6.82 -3.33 -13.73
C GLU A 118 -5.57 -4.19 -13.94
N ASP A 119 -4.70 -3.82 -14.87
CA ASP A 119 -3.43 -4.52 -15.13
C ASP A 119 -2.49 -4.48 -13.91
N ALA A 120 -2.58 -3.41 -13.12
CA ALA A 120 -1.78 -3.24 -11.91
C ALA A 120 -2.22 -4.18 -10.76
N ILE A 121 -3.47 -4.68 -10.76
CA ILE A 121 -3.94 -5.65 -9.77
C ILE A 121 -3.19 -6.98 -9.91
N GLU A 122 -2.97 -7.45 -11.15
CA GLU A 122 -2.21 -8.68 -11.39
C GLU A 122 -0.74 -8.51 -10.98
N THR A 123 -0.14 -7.37 -11.30
CA THR A 123 1.23 -7.05 -10.87
C THR A 123 1.33 -6.99 -9.35
N LEU A 124 0.37 -6.34 -8.67
CA LEU A 124 0.30 -6.28 -7.21
C LEU A 124 0.27 -7.69 -6.60
N ARG A 125 -0.61 -8.55 -7.13
CA ARG A 125 -0.75 -9.94 -6.69
C ARG A 125 0.49 -10.77 -6.90
N ALA A 126 1.16 -10.62 -8.05
CA ALA A 126 2.33 -11.40 -8.40
C ALA A 126 3.61 -10.93 -7.69
N VAL A 127 3.75 -9.63 -7.43
CA VAL A 127 5.02 -9.03 -7.03
C VAL A 127 5.05 -8.60 -5.56
N LEU A 128 3.99 -7.93 -5.05
CA LEU A 128 4.00 -7.39 -3.68
C LEU A 128 3.26 -8.24 -2.66
N VAL A 129 2.16 -8.90 -3.04
CA VAL A 129 1.42 -9.78 -2.11
C VAL A 129 2.34 -10.86 -1.51
N PRO A 130 3.21 -11.56 -2.28
CA PRO A 130 4.12 -12.55 -1.71
C PRO A 130 5.18 -11.97 -0.77
N ARG A 131 5.46 -10.67 -0.85
CA ARG A 131 6.44 -9.97 -0.01
C ARG A 131 5.84 -9.36 1.26
N ALA A 132 4.50 -9.31 1.35
CA ALA A 132 3.80 -8.75 2.48
C ALA A 132 3.79 -9.71 3.68
N THR A 133 4.08 -9.18 4.86
CA THR A 133 3.90 -9.89 6.13
C THR A 133 2.42 -9.93 6.54
N LEU A 134 1.68 -8.89 6.16
CA LEU A 134 0.26 -8.73 6.41
C LEU A 134 -0.38 -7.98 5.23
N ILE A 135 -1.57 -8.41 4.82
CA ILE A 135 -2.42 -7.67 3.88
C ILE A 135 -3.73 -7.27 4.56
N THR A 136 -4.28 -6.11 4.20
CA THR A 136 -5.50 -5.55 4.81
C THR A 136 -6.58 -5.22 3.78
N PRO A 137 -6.95 -6.16 2.88
CA PRO A 137 -7.95 -5.88 1.86
C PRO A 137 -9.34 -5.75 2.49
N ASN A 138 -10.15 -4.82 1.99
CA ASN A 138 -11.59 -4.83 2.18
C ASN A 138 -12.24 -5.96 1.33
N LEU A 139 -13.56 -6.18 1.48
CA LEU A 139 -14.25 -7.28 0.78
C LEU A 139 -14.17 -7.17 -0.76
N PRO A 140 -14.38 -6.00 -1.40
CA PRO A 140 -14.17 -5.83 -2.83
C PRO A 140 -12.74 -6.11 -3.27
N GLU A 141 -11.75 -5.65 -2.53
CA GLU A 141 -10.31 -5.84 -2.82
C GLU A 141 -9.92 -7.32 -2.69
N ALA A 142 -10.41 -7.99 -1.65
CA ALA A 142 -10.18 -9.43 -1.47
C ALA A 142 -10.73 -10.24 -2.66
N ALA A 143 -11.93 -9.92 -3.12
CA ALA A 143 -12.55 -10.54 -4.29
C ALA A 143 -11.70 -10.31 -5.56
N LYS A 144 -11.26 -9.09 -5.81
CA LYS A 144 -10.41 -8.76 -6.97
C LYS A 144 -9.05 -9.47 -6.91
N LEU A 145 -8.40 -9.51 -5.75
CA LEU A 145 -7.14 -10.23 -5.57
C LEU A 145 -7.27 -11.73 -5.82
N LEU A 146 -8.43 -12.32 -5.54
CA LEU A 146 -8.71 -13.74 -5.79
C LEU A 146 -9.27 -14.02 -7.18
N GLY A 147 -9.66 -12.98 -7.93
CA GLY A 147 -10.31 -13.13 -9.24
C GLY A 147 -11.72 -13.72 -9.15
N GLY A 148 -12.46 -13.40 -8.06
CA GLY A 148 -13.79 -13.94 -7.78
C GLY A 148 -14.81 -12.89 -7.36
N ASP A 149 -15.96 -13.35 -6.89
CA ASP A 149 -17.04 -12.50 -6.38
C ASP A 149 -16.77 -12.05 -4.93
N GLN A 150 -17.33 -10.91 -4.54
CA GLN A 150 -17.28 -10.42 -3.17
C GLN A 150 -18.00 -11.37 -2.21
N ALA A 151 -17.38 -11.64 -1.05
CA ALA A 151 -18.01 -12.42 0.01
C ALA A 151 -19.35 -11.82 0.48
N LYS A 152 -20.36 -12.67 0.63
CA LYS A 152 -21.74 -12.29 0.99
C LYS A 152 -22.04 -12.53 2.47
N ASP A 153 -21.21 -13.33 3.13
CA ASP A 153 -21.35 -13.66 4.54
C ASP A 153 -19.98 -13.90 5.19
N ASP A 154 -19.96 -14.08 6.51
CA ASP A 154 -18.75 -14.29 7.30
C ASP A 154 -18.00 -15.58 6.89
N ARG A 155 -18.71 -16.63 6.45
CA ARG A 155 -18.12 -17.88 6.01
C ARG A 155 -17.33 -17.69 4.72
N GLU A 156 -17.91 -17.02 3.74
CA GLU A 156 -17.24 -16.68 2.48
C GLU A 156 -16.07 -15.74 2.73
N MET A 157 -16.22 -14.75 3.62
CA MET A 157 -15.13 -13.83 4.02
C MET A 157 -13.95 -14.61 4.63
N LEU A 158 -14.21 -15.55 5.56
CA LEU A 158 -13.15 -16.38 6.16
C LEU A 158 -12.48 -17.30 5.13
N ALA A 159 -13.25 -17.81 4.15
CA ALA A 159 -12.69 -18.60 3.06
C ALA A 159 -11.77 -17.78 2.17
N GLN A 160 -12.17 -16.54 1.80
CA GLN A 160 -11.32 -15.62 1.04
C GLN A 160 -10.06 -15.22 1.82
N ALA A 161 -10.18 -14.90 3.10
CA ALA A 161 -9.03 -14.60 3.95
C ALA A 161 -8.04 -15.78 4.03
N SER A 162 -8.56 -17.00 4.13
CA SER A 162 -7.73 -18.22 4.13
C SER A 162 -7.03 -18.44 2.78
N ALA A 163 -7.71 -18.18 1.66
CA ALA A 163 -7.11 -18.29 0.33
C ALA A 163 -6.01 -17.25 0.11
N LEU A 164 -6.22 -16.02 0.54
CA LEU A 164 -5.19 -14.95 0.48
C LEU A 164 -3.99 -15.28 1.36
N ARG A 165 -4.21 -15.84 2.57
CA ARG A 165 -3.14 -16.26 3.45
C ARG A 165 -2.24 -17.33 2.79
N LEU A 166 -2.81 -18.27 2.03
CA LEU A 166 -2.02 -19.28 1.32
C LEU A 166 -1.11 -18.65 0.26
N SER A 167 -1.49 -17.51 -0.33
CA SER A 167 -0.64 -16.76 -1.25
C SER A 167 0.57 -16.10 -0.58
N LEU A 168 0.51 -15.87 0.75
CA LEU A 168 1.59 -15.28 1.56
C LEU A 168 2.58 -16.34 2.10
N ILE A 169 2.21 -17.62 2.08
CA ILE A 169 2.98 -18.71 2.73
C ILE A 169 4.10 -19.27 1.83
N HIS A 170 4.28 -18.77 0.64
CA HIS A 170 5.39 -19.15 -0.23
C HIS A 170 6.69 -18.38 0.05
N ILE A 171 6.80 -17.82 1.27
CA ILE A 171 8.03 -17.22 1.78
C ILE A 171 8.65 -18.13 2.84
#